data_49a7bae0cccd103c9858070a39ecee61
#
_entry.id   49a7bae0cccd103c9858070a39ecee61
#
_cell.length_a   1.000
_cell.length_b   1.000
_cell.length_c   1.000
_cell.angle_alpha   90.00
_cell.angle_beta   90.00
_cell.angle_gamma   90.00
#
_symmetry.space_group_name_H-M   'P 1'
#
loop_
_entity.id
_entity.type
_entity.pdbx_description
1 polymer ?
#
loop_
_entity_poly.entity_id
_entity_poly.type
_entity_poly.pdbx_seq_one_letter_code
_entity_poly.pdbx_strand_id
1 'polypeptide(L)'
;MDSNPKTQYGLAKPSISKVPPLPLLTIGQVMMNGAAKYGQMNWRKDPVSSSTYYDAAMRHLMAWWDGQSNDPETGLPHLAHAAANLCILLDAISGPWLMDDRPIAGYTNEFISDNTKKVSTHGDQVPT
;
A
#
# COMPACT_ATOMS: atom_id res chain seq x y z
N MET A 1 -22.86 12.06 23.69
CA MET A 1 -21.47 11.60 23.84
C MET A 1 -21.45 10.30 24.63
N ASP A 2 -20.75 9.31 24.15
CA ASP A 2 -20.61 8.04 24.80
C ASP A 2 -19.74 8.17 26.06
N SER A 3 -20.29 7.79 27.20
CA SER A 3 -19.61 7.88 28.49
C SER A 3 -18.89 6.60 28.92
N ASN A 4 -18.92 5.55 28.09
CA ASN A 4 -18.25 4.30 28.40
C ASN A 4 -16.73 4.45 28.37
N PRO A 5 -16.01 4.09 29.44
CA PRO A 5 -14.55 4.22 29.49
C PRO A 5 -13.83 3.53 28.35
N LYS A 6 -14.36 2.43 27.84
CA LYS A 6 -13.78 1.70 26.69
C LYS A 6 -13.67 2.58 25.45
N THR A 7 -14.61 3.47 25.24
CA THR A 7 -14.61 4.38 24.09
C THR A 7 -13.37 5.28 24.10
N GLN A 8 -13.03 5.86 25.23
CA GLN A 8 -11.85 6.73 25.35
C GLN A 8 -10.55 5.97 25.10
N TYR A 9 -10.42 4.77 25.63
CA TYR A 9 -9.25 3.93 25.39
C TYR A 9 -9.16 3.50 23.93
N GLY A 10 -10.31 3.20 23.29
CA GLY A 10 -10.36 2.82 21.88
C GLY A 10 -9.97 3.94 20.94
N LEU A 11 -10.36 5.18 21.24
CA LEU A 11 -10.09 6.33 20.37
C LEU A 11 -8.60 6.63 20.17
N ALA A 12 -7.74 6.19 21.08
CA ALA A 12 -6.30 6.36 20.98
C ALA A 12 -5.60 5.28 20.15
N LYS A 13 -6.32 4.27 19.70
CA LYS A 13 -5.76 3.12 18.96
C LYS A 13 -6.05 3.24 17.47
N PRO A 14 -5.25 2.56 16.62
CA PRO A 14 -5.54 2.51 15.19
C PRO A 14 -6.95 1.98 14.93
N SER A 15 -7.67 2.65 14.02
CA SER A 15 -9.08 2.36 13.75
C SER A 15 -9.26 1.74 12.38
N ILE A 16 -9.65 0.47 12.34
CA ILE A 16 -9.98 -0.22 11.08
C ILE A 16 -11.29 0.29 10.49
N SER A 17 -12.21 0.81 11.32
CA SER A 17 -13.48 1.34 10.84
C SER A 17 -13.33 2.56 9.91
N LYS A 18 -12.16 3.19 9.90
CA LYS A 18 -11.82 4.30 8.97
C LYS A 18 -11.40 3.80 7.59
N VAL A 19 -11.16 2.52 7.43
CA VAL A 19 -10.76 1.94 6.14
C VAL A 19 -12.00 1.37 5.45
N PRO A 20 -12.27 1.76 4.18
CA PRO A 20 -13.43 1.20 3.47
C PRO A 20 -13.29 -0.32 3.35
N PRO A 21 -14.36 -1.09 3.62
CA PRO A 21 -14.25 -2.56 3.69
C PRO A 21 -14.06 -3.23 2.34
N LEU A 22 -14.65 -2.71 1.26
CA LEU A 22 -14.56 -3.37 -0.04
C LEU A 22 -13.10 -3.47 -0.56
N PRO A 23 -12.26 -2.42 -0.49
CA PRO A 23 -10.85 -2.56 -0.84
C PRO A 23 -10.11 -3.64 -0.05
N LEU A 24 -10.43 -3.82 1.23
CA LEU A 24 -9.84 -4.90 2.03
C LEU A 24 -10.21 -6.27 1.47
N LEU A 25 -11.44 -6.44 1.02
CA LEU A 25 -11.90 -7.70 0.42
C LEU A 25 -11.21 -7.95 -0.92
N THR A 26 -11.01 -6.92 -1.74
CA THR A 26 -10.31 -7.08 -3.03
C THR A 26 -8.83 -7.41 -2.83
N ILE A 27 -8.19 -6.82 -1.83
CA ILE A 27 -6.84 -7.21 -1.42
C ILE A 27 -6.84 -8.68 -0.98
N GLY A 28 -7.84 -9.09 -0.23
CA GLY A 28 -8.01 -10.49 0.20
C GLY A 28 -8.08 -11.45 -0.97
N GLN A 29 -8.77 -11.10 -2.04
CA GLN A 29 -8.83 -11.93 -3.26
C GLN A 29 -7.44 -12.12 -3.88
N VAL A 30 -6.65 -11.06 -3.97
CA VAL A 30 -5.28 -11.15 -4.48
C VAL A 30 -4.42 -12.00 -3.55
N MET A 31 -4.56 -11.83 -2.26
CA MET A 31 -3.81 -12.61 -1.26
C MET A 31 -4.16 -14.09 -1.32
N MET A 32 -5.43 -14.44 -1.58
CA MET A 32 -5.84 -15.84 -1.79
C MET A 32 -5.15 -16.43 -3.01
N ASN A 33 -5.06 -15.67 -4.09
CA ASN A 33 -4.37 -16.09 -5.31
C ASN A 33 -2.88 -16.33 -5.04
N GLY A 34 -2.23 -15.41 -4.35
CA GLY A 34 -0.82 -15.53 -3.94
C GLY A 34 -0.58 -16.70 -3.00
N ALA A 35 -1.47 -16.91 -2.03
CA ALA A 35 -1.37 -18.02 -1.08
C ALA A 35 -1.46 -19.38 -1.79
N ALA A 36 -2.30 -19.49 -2.83
CA ALA A 36 -2.41 -20.70 -3.62
C ALA A 36 -1.14 -20.99 -4.42
N LYS A 37 -0.44 -19.96 -4.88
CA LYS A 37 0.81 -20.09 -5.67
C LYS A 37 2.03 -20.36 -4.79
N TYR A 38 2.16 -19.62 -3.69
CA TYR A 38 3.41 -19.51 -2.93
C TYR A 38 3.30 -19.94 -1.47
N GLY A 39 2.09 -20.19 -0.98
CA GLY A 39 1.83 -20.43 0.43
C GLY A 39 1.44 -19.16 1.19
N GLN A 40 0.60 -19.33 2.20
CA GLN A 40 0.12 -18.22 3.01
C GLN A 40 1.29 -17.56 3.75
N MET A 41 1.41 -16.22 3.61
CA MET A 41 2.46 -15.42 4.22
C MET A 41 3.87 -15.97 3.96
N ASN A 42 4.10 -16.44 2.74
CA ASN A 42 5.36 -17.07 2.36
C ASN A 42 6.58 -16.15 2.53
N TRP A 43 6.40 -14.83 2.41
CA TRP A 43 7.49 -13.86 2.59
C TRP A 43 8.06 -13.86 4.01
N ARG A 44 7.29 -14.29 5.00
CA ARG A 44 7.78 -14.43 6.39
C ARG A 44 8.73 -15.60 6.53
N LYS A 45 8.59 -16.61 5.68
CA LYS A 45 9.43 -17.81 5.67
C LYS A 45 10.63 -17.64 4.73
N ASP A 46 10.37 -17.11 3.53
CA ASP A 46 11.36 -16.88 2.50
C ASP A 46 11.32 -15.40 2.10
N PRO A 47 12.11 -14.55 2.79
CA PRO A 47 12.09 -13.11 2.52
C PRO A 47 12.44 -12.76 1.09
N VAL A 48 11.79 -11.70 0.58
CA VAL A 48 11.97 -11.21 -0.79
C VAL A 48 12.48 -9.77 -0.74
N SER A 49 13.24 -9.38 -1.75
CA SER A 49 13.79 -8.02 -1.85
C SER A 49 12.69 -6.97 -1.94
N SER A 50 12.91 -5.81 -1.32
CA SER A 50 11.99 -4.68 -1.42
C SER A 50 11.75 -4.25 -2.86
N SER A 51 12.79 -4.27 -3.71
CA SER A 51 12.66 -3.93 -5.13
C SER A 51 11.71 -4.85 -5.88
N THR A 52 11.62 -6.13 -5.52
CA THR A 52 10.69 -7.07 -6.15
C THR A 52 9.24 -6.63 -5.95
N TYR A 53 8.87 -6.27 -4.73
CA TYR A 53 7.51 -5.79 -4.44
C TYR A 53 7.27 -4.38 -4.99
N TYR A 54 8.27 -3.51 -4.92
CA TYR A 54 8.18 -2.16 -5.49
C TYR A 54 7.92 -2.23 -7.00
N ASP A 55 8.70 -3.01 -7.73
CA ASP A 55 8.55 -3.15 -9.17
C ASP A 55 7.20 -3.76 -9.54
N ALA A 56 6.76 -4.78 -8.80
CA ALA A 56 5.46 -5.39 -9.04
C ALA A 56 4.31 -4.40 -8.79
N ALA A 57 4.36 -3.65 -7.70
CA ALA A 57 3.36 -2.63 -7.40
C ALA A 57 3.34 -1.56 -8.49
N MET A 58 4.50 -1.09 -8.93
CA MET A 58 4.62 -0.07 -9.97
C MET A 58 4.09 -0.56 -11.32
N ARG A 59 4.39 -1.81 -11.71
CA ARG A 59 3.86 -2.37 -12.96
C ARG A 59 2.32 -2.38 -12.96
N HIS A 60 1.69 -2.75 -11.87
CA HIS A 60 0.23 -2.72 -11.75
C HIS A 60 -0.31 -1.29 -11.78
N LEU A 61 0.34 -0.36 -11.09
CA LEU A 61 -0.07 1.05 -11.11
C LEU A 61 0.07 1.65 -12.51
N MET A 62 1.16 1.36 -13.21
CA MET A 62 1.39 1.86 -14.56
C MET A 62 0.37 1.28 -15.56
N ALA A 63 0.06 -0.01 -15.47
CA ALA A 63 -0.97 -0.63 -16.30
C ALA A 63 -2.35 0.00 -16.06
N TRP A 64 -2.69 0.23 -14.80
CA TRP A 64 -3.94 0.91 -14.45
C TRP A 64 -3.97 2.34 -15.02
N TRP A 65 -2.90 3.09 -14.87
CA TRP A 65 -2.80 4.46 -15.38
C TRP A 65 -2.96 4.52 -16.90
N ASP A 66 -2.45 3.52 -17.60
CA ASP A 66 -2.60 3.38 -19.06
C ASP A 66 -3.99 2.89 -19.50
N GLY A 67 -4.93 2.71 -18.59
CA GLY A 67 -6.31 2.40 -18.91
C GLY A 67 -6.71 0.93 -18.76
N GLN A 68 -5.82 0.05 -18.31
CA GLN A 68 -6.16 -1.34 -18.05
C GLN A 68 -6.61 -1.51 -16.59
N SER A 69 -7.91 -1.71 -16.39
CA SER A 69 -8.46 -1.81 -15.02
C SER A 69 -8.07 -3.10 -14.31
N ASN A 70 -8.13 -4.23 -15.02
CA ASN A 70 -7.90 -5.55 -14.43
C ASN A 70 -6.68 -6.22 -15.04
N ASP A 71 -5.98 -6.98 -14.21
CA ASP A 71 -4.90 -7.86 -14.65
C ASP A 71 -5.49 -8.97 -15.50
N PRO A 72 -5.03 -9.14 -16.77
CA PRO A 72 -5.58 -10.18 -17.64
C PRO A 72 -5.26 -11.61 -17.19
N GLU A 73 -4.20 -11.80 -16.42
CA GLU A 73 -3.82 -13.12 -15.90
C GLU A 73 -4.77 -13.59 -14.79
N THR A 74 -5.12 -12.70 -13.87
CA THR A 74 -5.94 -13.05 -12.71
C THR A 74 -7.39 -12.61 -12.83
N GLY A 75 -7.68 -11.63 -13.69
CA GLY A 75 -8.99 -10.98 -13.76
C GLY A 75 -9.28 -10.05 -12.60
N LEU A 76 -8.34 -9.88 -11.68
CA LEU A 76 -8.50 -9.01 -10.50
C LEU A 76 -7.98 -7.60 -10.78
N PRO A 77 -8.50 -6.57 -10.09
CA PRO A 77 -8.07 -5.21 -10.33
C PRO A 77 -6.57 -5.00 -10.14
N HIS A 78 -5.95 -4.28 -11.07
CA HIS A 78 -4.54 -3.88 -10.93
C HIS A 78 -4.30 -3.12 -9.62
N LEU A 79 -5.24 -2.25 -9.22
CA LEU A 79 -5.11 -1.51 -7.95
C LEU A 79 -5.10 -2.44 -6.75
N ALA A 80 -5.85 -3.54 -6.78
CA ALA A 80 -5.83 -4.54 -5.71
C ALA A 80 -4.50 -5.28 -5.66
N HIS A 81 -3.92 -5.60 -6.82
CA HIS A 81 -2.58 -6.19 -6.90
C HIS A 81 -1.51 -5.24 -6.34
N ALA A 82 -1.56 -3.97 -6.72
CA ALA A 82 -0.65 -2.97 -6.20
C ALA A 82 -0.77 -2.83 -4.68
N ALA A 83 -2.01 -2.73 -4.18
CA ALA A 83 -2.28 -2.63 -2.75
C ALA A 83 -1.81 -3.88 -1.98
N ALA A 84 -1.96 -5.06 -2.55
CA ALA A 84 -1.48 -6.31 -1.95
C ALA A 84 0.04 -6.30 -1.81
N ASN A 85 0.78 -5.84 -2.83
CA ASN A 85 2.24 -5.71 -2.75
C ASN A 85 2.66 -4.75 -1.65
N LEU A 86 1.97 -3.61 -1.52
CA LEU A 86 2.26 -2.64 -0.46
C LEU A 86 1.92 -3.20 0.92
N CYS A 87 0.84 -3.96 1.03
CA CYS A 87 0.44 -4.65 2.25
C CYS A 87 1.53 -5.65 2.70
N ILE A 88 2.08 -6.41 1.76
CA ILE A 88 3.18 -7.34 2.02
C ILE A 88 4.43 -6.59 2.50
N LEU A 89 4.78 -5.48 1.85
CA LEU A 89 5.91 -4.66 2.28
C LEU A 89 5.73 -4.15 3.70
N LEU A 90 4.55 -3.64 4.03
CA LEU A 90 4.26 -3.15 5.38
C LEU A 90 4.39 -4.27 6.42
N ASP A 91 3.89 -5.46 6.10
CA ASP A 91 4.02 -6.60 6.99
C ASP A 91 5.49 -7.04 7.13
N ALA A 92 6.21 -7.13 6.02
CA ALA A 92 7.61 -7.56 6.01
C ALA A 92 8.51 -6.62 6.81
N ILE A 93 8.27 -5.31 6.73
CA ILE A 93 9.01 -4.30 7.50
C ILE A 93 8.73 -4.40 9.00
N SER A 94 7.53 -4.85 9.38
CA SER A 94 7.15 -4.98 10.79
C SER A 94 7.94 -6.05 11.55
N GLY A 95 8.62 -6.93 10.81
CA GLY A 95 9.48 -7.99 11.35
C GLY A 95 10.77 -8.12 10.53
N PRO A 96 11.54 -9.19 10.73
CA PRO A 96 12.82 -9.38 10.03
C PRO A 96 12.64 -10.08 8.66
N TRP A 97 11.60 -9.77 7.93
CA TRP A 97 11.19 -10.52 6.74
C TRP A 97 11.39 -9.79 5.42
N LEU A 98 12.11 -8.68 5.41
CA LEU A 98 12.40 -7.94 4.21
C LEU A 98 13.91 -7.90 3.97
N MET A 99 14.30 -8.24 2.74
CA MET A 99 15.65 -7.94 2.26
C MET A 99 15.62 -6.53 1.68
N ASP A 100 16.06 -5.54 2.44
CA ASP A 100 16.02 -4.14 2.04
C ASP A 100 17.15 -3.82 1.08
N ASP A 101 16.85 -3.81 -0.20
CA ASP A 101 17.79 -3.45 -1.27
C ASP A 101 17.55 -2.06 -1.84
N ARG A 102 16.87 -1.18 -1.07
CA ARG A 102 16.67 0.20 -1.51
C ARG A 102 18.03 0.89 -1.69
N PRO A 103 18.14 1.82 -2.67
CA PRO A 103 19.36 2.59 -2.84
C PRO A 103 19.63 3.50 -1.63
N ILE A 104 20.82 4.04 -1.55
CA ILE A 104 21.15 5.10 -0.60
C ILE A 104 20.15 6.25 -0.78
N ALA A 105 19.70 6.83 0.34
CA ALA A 105 18.66 7.86 0.34
C ALA A 105 19.01 9.01 -0.62
N GLY A 106 18.04 9.36 -1.47
CA GLY A 106 18.14 10.47 -2.42
C GLY A 106 17.28 11.65 -1.97
N TYR A 107 17.03 12.57 -2.90
CA TYR A 107 16.39 13.85 -2.65
C TYR A 107 15.01 13.98 -3.32
N THR A 108 14.30 12.87 -3.50
CA THR A 108 13.00 12.87 -4.19
C THR A 108 11.99 13.80 -3.51
N ASN A 109 11.91 13.71 -2.19
CA ASN A 109 10.95 14.53 -1.43
C ASN A 109 11.28 16.03 -1.52
N GLU A 110 12.55 16.37 -1.45
CA GLU A 110 13.03 17.75 -1.57
C GLU A 110 12.75 18.29 -2.98
N PHE A 111 12.97 17.48 -4.01
CA PHE A 111 12.65 17.85 -5.39
C PHE A 111 11.16 18.15 -5.56
N ILE A 112 10.29 17.29 -5.01
CA ILE A 112 8.84 17.49 -5.08
C ILE A 112 8.46 18.78 -4.37
N SER A 113 8.98 18.99 -3.15
CA SER A 113 8.71 20.19 -2.37
C SER A 113 9.17 21.45 -3.10
N ASP A 114 10.40 21.45 -3.63
CA ASP A 114 11.00 22.60 -4.31
C ASP A 114 10.29 22.95 -5.62
N ASN A 115 9.63 21.96 -6.24
CA ASN A 115 8.95 22.15 -7.52
C ASN A 115 7.42 22.15 -7.39
N THR A 116 6.91 22.23 -6.17
CA THR A 116 5.47 22.36 -5.94
C THR A 116 5.11 23.82 -5.84
N LYS A 117 4.25 24.29 -6.77
CA LYS A 117 3.77 25.68 -6.79
C LYS A 117 2.68 25.86 -5.75
N LYS A 118 2.78 26.93 -4.97
CA LYS A 118 1.70 27.35 -4.10
C LYS A 118 0.52 27.87 -4.92
N VAL A 119 -0.67 27.42 -4.58
CA VAL A 119 -1.90 27.96 -5.16
C VAL A 119 -2.24 29.26 -4.44
N SER A 120 -2.26 30.38 -5.19
CA SER A 120 -2.52 31.71 -4.67
C SER A 120 -4.04 31.94 -4.61
N THR A 121 -4.72 31.39 -3.63
CA THR A 121 -6.16 31.59 -3.40
C THR A 121 -6.43 31.81 -1.93
N HIS A 122 -7.62 32.33 -1.61
CA HIS A 122 -8.08 32.39 -0.22
C HIS A 122 -8.17 30.95 0.33
N GLY A 123 -7.37 30.63 1.33
CA GLY A 123 -7.26 29.28 1.84
C GLY A 123 -6.37 28.42 0.94
N ASP A 124 -5.07 28.74 0.91
CA ASP A 124 -4.09 28.05 0.09
C ASP A 124 -4.15 26.55 0.27
N GLN A 125 -4.38 25.82 -0.83
CA GLN A 125 -4.32 24.39 -0.86
C GLN A 125 -3.11 23.96 -1.68
N VAL A 126 -2.33 23.03 -1.12
CA VAL A 126 -1.22 22.42 -1.83
C VAL A 126 -1.75 21.16 -2.50
N PRO A 127 -1.54 20.96 -3.83
CA PRO A 127 -1.93 19.72 -4.50
C PRO A 127 -1.23 18.52 -3.86
N THR A 128 -1.98 17.45 -3.65
CA THR A 128 -1.46 16.21 -3.06
C THR A 128 -0.95 15.24 -4.12
#